data_a7b5e38e3255831c36c880f44eb507ff
#
_entry.id   a7b5e38e3255831c36c880f44eb507ff
#
_cell.length_a   1.000
_cell.length_b   1.000
_cell.length_c   1.000
_cell.angle_alpha   90.00
_cell.angle_beta   90.00
_cell.angle_gamma   90.00
#
_symmetry.space_group_name_H-M   'P 1'
#
loop_
_entity.id
_entity.type
_entity.pdbx_description
1 polymer ?
#
loop_
_entity_poly.entity_id
_entity_poly.type
_entity_poly.pdbx_seq_one_letter_code
_entity_poly.pdbx_strand_id
1 'polypeptide(L)'
;IYKPVPYFLNKETGRVDYDEMEKIALAEKPKLIIGGGSAYSREWDYERMRAIADKVGAIFMVDMAHPAGLIAAGLLKNPVKYAHIVTSTTHKTLRGPRGGIILIGKDFENPWGKKTPKGVVKTMGQLINSAVFPGMQGGPLEHVIAAKAVAFGEALAPEFKTYQEQVKKNAAVMAESFMSKGYKIISDGTDNHSMLVDLRPKNAELTGKIAEEALVAADITTNKNLVPFDTRSAFQTS
;
A
#
# COMPACT_ATOMS: atom_id res chain seq x y z
N ILE A 1 6.80 17.18 14.42
CA ILE A 1 5.48 16.94 15.05
C ILE A 1 5.29 15.46 15.34
N TYR A 2 5.74 14.55 14.46
CA TYR A 2 5.67 13.12 14.65
C TYR A 2 7.07 12.51 14.80
N LYS A 3 7.19 11.44 15.62
CA LYS A 3 8.38 10.61 15.72
C LYS A 3 8.12 9.33 14.92
N PRO A 4 8.58 9.21 13.66
CA PRO A 4 8.46 7.97 12.92
C PRO A 4 9.47 6.95 13.43
N VAL A 5 9.01 5.70 13.58
CA VAL A 5 9.86 4.55 13.90
C VAL A 5 9.62 3.50 12.82
N PRO A 6 10.60 3.20 11.98
CA PRO A 6 10.43 2.25 10.89
C PRO A 6 10.52 0.80 11.41
N TYR A 7 9.77 -0.09 10.78
CA TYR A 7 10.00 -1.52 10.78
C TYR A 7 10.43 -1.94 9.36
N PHE A 8 11.15 -3.04 9.25
CA PHE A 8 11.84 -3.39 8.03
C PHE A 8 11.43 -4.77 7.50
N LEU A 9 11.91 -5.07 6.30
CA LEU A 9 11.85 -6.40 5.73
C LEU A 9 12.94 -7.28 6.36
N ASN A 10 12.69 -8.57 6.43
CA ASN A 10 13.73 -9.55 6.73
C ASN A 10 14.72 -9.60 5.55
N LYS A 11 16.01 -9.57 5.85
CA LYS A 11 17.08 -9.48 4.83
C LYS A 11 17.17 -10.70 3.93
N GLU A 12 16.85 -11.87 4.47
CA GLU A 12 16.96 -13.14 3.74
C GLU A 12 15.75 -13.35 2.83
N THR A 13 14.57 -13.07 3.34
CA THR A 13 13.31 -13.36 2.63
C THR A 13 12.78 -12.20 1.78
N GLY A 14 13.23 -10.98 2.03
CA GLY A 14 12.67 -9.78 1.42
C GLY A 14 11.20 -9.53 1.79
N ARG A 15 10.71 -10.16 2.85
CA ARG A 15 9.33 -10.02 3.34
C ARG A 15 9.28 -9.22 4.64
N VAL A 16 8.14 -8.64 4.96
CA VAL A 16 7.94 -7.91 6.24
C VAL A 16 8.27 -8.84 7.40
N ASP A 17 9.14 -8.36 8.30
CA ASP A 17 9.51 -9.05 9.53
C ASP A 17 8.51 -8.68 10.64
N TYR A 18 7.46 -9.47 10.78
CA TYR A 18 6.42 -9.21 11.76
C TYR A 18 6.88 -9.46 13.21
N ASP A 19 7.87 -10.32 13.43
CA ASP A 19 8.44 -10.56 14.77
C ASP A 19 9.22 -9.33 15.22
N GLU A 20 10.06 -8.79 14.34
CA GLU A 20 10.80 -7.57 14.63
C GLU A 20 9.86 -6.35 14.74
N MET A 21 8.84 -6.26 13.90
CA MET A 21 7.81 -5.25 14.01
C MET A 21 7.12 -5.28 15.39
N GLU A 22 6.80 -6.47 15.91
CA GLU A 22 6.19 -6.63 17.23
C GLU A 22 7.12 -6.16 18.35
N LYS A 23 8.40 -6.53 18.31
CA LYS A 23 9.40 -6.07 19.28
C LYS A 23 9.53 -4.55 19.29
N ILE A 24 9.61 -3.93 18.12
CA ILE A 24 9.67 -2.47 17.97
C ILE A 24 8.38 -1.83 18.54
N ALA A 25 7.22 -2.37 18.20
CA ALA A 25 5.95 -1.83 18.68
C ALA A 25 5.83 -1.91 20.22
N LEU A 26 6.26 -3.00 20.84
CA LEU A 26 6.26 -3.17 22.30
C LEU A 26 7.22 -2.20 23.00
N ALA A 27 8.37 -1.93 22.39
CA ALA A 27 9.37 -1.01 22.92
C ALA A 27 8.95 0.45 22.79
N GLU A 28 8.49 0.86 21.61
CA GLU A 28 8.21 2.27 21.28
C GLU A 28 6.77 2.71 21.59
N LYS A 29 5.85 1.76 21.75
CA LYS A 29 4.42 1.99 22.03
C LYS A 29 3.80 3.06 21.14
N PRO A 30 3.82 2.87 19.82
CA PRO A 30 3.32 3.86 18.87
C PRO A 30 1.82 4.10 19.07
N LYS A 31 1.34 5.30 18.77
CA LYS A 31 -0.09 5.62 18.76
C LYS A 31 -0.76 5.19 17.46
N LEU A 32 0.02 5.02 16.40
CA LEU A 32 -0.43 4.64 15.06
C LEU A 32 0.57 3.67 14.45
N ILE A 33 0.07 2.56 13.93
CA ILE A 33 0.83 1.63 13.09
C ILE A 33 0.28 1.74 11.68
N ILE A 34 1.18 1.91 10.70
CA ILE A 34 0.81 2.04 9.29
C ILE A 34 1.31 0.81 8.53
N GLY A 35 0.41 0.12 7.85
CA GLY A 35 0.72 -0.93 6.89
C GLY A 35 0.44 -0.48 5.46
N GLY A 36 1.06 -1.16 4.51
CA GLY A 36 0.96 -0.86 3.09
C GLY A 36 2.30 -0.42 2.49
N GLY A 37 2.43 -0.53 1.19
CA GLY A 37 3.67 -0.18 0.50
C GLY A 37 3.48 -0.09 -1.01
N SER A 38 4.25 0.82 -1.63
CA SER A 38 4.19 1.07 -3.08
C SER A 38 4.93 0.00 -3.88
N ALA A 39 6.02 -0.52 -3.36
CA ALA A 39 6.91 -1.46 -4.07
C ALA A 39 6.99 -2.83 -3.39
N TYR A 40 6.05 -3.18 -2.54
CA TYR A 40 6.01 -4.47 -1.87
C TYR A 40 5.14 -5.45 -2.67
N SER A 41 5.76 -6.51 -3.15
CA SER A 41 5.15 -7.47 -4.09
C SER A 41 4.41 -8.63 -3.43
N ARG A 42 4.39 -8.72 -2.11
CA ARG A 42 3.77 -9.83 -1.38
C ARG A 42 2.51 -9.40 -0.64
N GLU A 43 1.69 -10.38 -0.31
CA GLU A 43 0.49 -10.14 0.49
C GLU A 43 0.87 -9.77 1.93
N TRP A 44 0.10 -8.87 2.53
CA TRP A 44 0.28 -8.40 3.91
C TRP A 44 -0.50 -9.29 4.88
N ASP A 45 0.09 -9.60 6.02
CA ASP A 45 -0.63 -10.25 7.12
C ASP A 45 -1.31 -9.20 8.01
N TYR A 46 -2.44 -8.70 7.53
CA TYR A 46 -3.21 -7.66 8.24
C TYR A 46 -3.73 -8.15 9.60
N GLU A 47 -4.01 -9.44 9.75
CA GLU A 47 -4.47 -10.02 10.99
C GLU A 47 -3.39 -9.96 12.07
N ARG A 48 -2.17 -10.35 11.72
CA ARG A 48 -1.03 -10.25 12.61
C ARG A 48 -0.68 -8.81 12.96
N MET A 49 -0.70 -7.91 11.98
CA MET A 49 -0.49 -6.47 12.20
C MET A 49 -1.54 -5.88 13.15
N ARG A 50 -2.80 -6.30 13.00
CA ARG A 50 -3.87 -5.89 13.90
C ARG A 50 -3.62 -6.40 15.32
N ALA A 51 -3.24 -7.64 15.49
CA ALA A 51 -2.92 -8.20 16.80
C ALA A 51 -1.76 -7.46 17.48
N ILE A 52 -0.73 -7.06 16.72
CA ILE A 52 0.37 -6.23 17.23
C ILE A 52 -0.14 -4.86 17.66
N ALA A 53 -0.98 -4.21 16.86
CA ALA A 53 -1.55 -2.90 17.18
C ALA A 53 -2.39 -2.97 18.46
N ASP A 54 -3.21 -4.00 18.62
CA ASP A 54 -4.05 -4.19 19.81
C ASP A 54 -3.19 -4.40 21.08
N LYS A 55 -2.09 -5.13 21.00
CA LYS A 55 -1.16 -5.33 22.13
C LYS A 55 -0.60 -4.03 22.70
N VAL A 56 -0.42 -3.02 21.87
CA VAL A 56 0.16 -1.72 22.28
C VAL A 56 -0.86 -0.59 22.36
N GLY A 57 -2.14 -0.88 22.09
CA GLY A 57 -3.21 0.11 22.07
C GLY A 57 -3.09 1.12 20.91
N ALA A 58 -2.47 0.74 19.80
CA ALA A 58 -2.29 1.60 18.64
C ALA A 58 -3.49 1.55 17.69
N ILE A 59 -3.77 2.66 17.02
CA ILE A 59 -4.62 2.65 15.83
C ILE A 59 -3.85 1.95 14.70
N PHE A 60 -4.48 0.98 14.04
CA PHE A 60 -3.93 0.34 12.87
C PHE A 60 -4.55 0.94 11.60
N MET A 61 -3.71 1.51 10.75
CA MET A 61 -4.07 2.07 9.45
C MET A 61 -3.39 1.29 8.33
N VAL A 62 -4.11 1.06 7.25
CA VAL A 62 -3.55 0.43 6.05
C VAL A 62 -3.76 1.33 4.84
N ASP A 63 -2.70 1.61 4.10
CA ASP A 63 -2.80 2.15 2.75
C ASP A 63 -2.79 0.99 1.74
N MET A 64 -3.92 0.78 1.08
CA MET A 64 -4.08 -0.28 0.08
C MET A 64 -4.03 0.23 -1.36
N ALA A 65 -3.55 1.44 -1.59
CA ALA A 65 -3.67 2.14 -2.87
C ALA A 65 -3.17 1.32 -4.07
N HIS A 66 -2.02 0.65 -3.95
CA HIS A 66 -1.45 -0.13 -5.05
C HIS A 66 -2.30 -1.36 -5.40
N PRO A 67 -2.61 -2.29 -4.47
CA PRO A 67 -3.37 -3.50 -4.77
C PRO A 67 -4.90 -3.33 -4.68
N ALA A 68 -5.43 -2.12 -4.55
CA ALA A 68 -6.85 -1.89 -4.27
C ALA A 68 -7.80 -2.56 -5.26
N GLY A 69 -7.44 -2.61 -6.55
CA GLY A 69 -8.23 -3.31 -7.56
C GLY A 69 -8.27 -4.82 -7.37
N LEU A 70 -7.12 -5.43 -7.01
CA LEU A 70 -7.04 -6.86 -6.69
C LEU A 70 -7.83 -7.21 -5.42
N ILE A 71 -7.81 -6.31 -4.42
CA ILE A 71 -8.59 -6.45 -3.19
C ILE A 71 -10.09 -6.35 -3.49
N ALA A 72 -10.50 -5.38 -4.29
CA ALA A 72 -11.90 -5.21 -4.72
C ALA A 72 -12.41 -6.44 -5.51
N ALA A 73 -11.57 -7.03 -6.34
CA ALA A 73 -11.85 -8.27 -7.08
C ALA A 73 -11.84 -9.54 -6.19
N GLY A 74 -11.51 -9.43 -4.91
CA GLY A 74 -11.42 -10.57 -3.99
C GLY A 74 -10.21 -11.48 -4.21
N LEU A 75 -9.16 -11.01 -4.87
CA LEU A 75 -7.96 -11.76 -5.19
C LEU A 75 -6.83 -11.60 -4.16
N LEU A 76 -6.97 -10.66 -3.23
CA LEU A 76 -6.09 -10.43 -2.09
C LEU A 76 -6.92 -10.17 -0.84
N LYS A 77 -6.32 -10.33 0.34
CA LYS A 77 -6.97 -10.08 1.63
C LYS A 77 -7.48 -8.65 1.73
N ASN A 78 -8.69 -8.48 2.25
CA ASN A 78 -9.30 -7.17 2.44
C ASN A 78 -8.89 -6.57 3.80
N PRO A 79 -8.11 -5.49 3.83
CA PRO A 79 -7.65 -4.85 5.08
C PRO A 79 -8.78 -4.22 5.90
N VAL A 80 -9.92 -3.86 5.29
CA VAL A 80 -11.06 -3.24 5.98
C VAL A 80 -11.61 -4.10 7.11
N LYS A 81 -11.39 -5.43 7.04
CA LYS A 81 -11.79 -6.37 8.10
C LYS A 81 -10.89 -6.29 9.35
N TYR A 82 -9.68 -5.81 9.19
CA TYR A 82 -8.64 -5.83 10.24
C TYR A 82 -8.23 -4.43 10.69
N ALA A 83 -8.05 -3.51 9.76
CA ALA A 83 -7.59 -2.16 10.06
C ALA A 83 -8.71 -1.28 10.65
N HIS A 84 -8.34 -0.37 11.52
CA HIS A 84 -9.25 0.66 12.02
C HIS A 84 -9.59 1.69 10.94
N ILE A 85 -8.59 2.04 10.13
CA ILE A 85 -8.70 3.01 9.03
C ILE A 85 -7.98 2.42 7.82
N VAL A 86 -8.59 2.55 6.65
CA VAL A 86 -7.97 2.17 5.37
C VAL A 86 -7.98 3.36 4.43
N THR A 87 -6.84 3.65 3.83
CA THR A 87 -6.71 4.65 2.78
C THR A 87 -6.43 3.99 1.44
N SER A 88 -6.86 4.62 0.37
CA SER A 88 -6.56 4.20 -0.99
C SER A 88 -6.58 5.38 -1.94
N THR A 89 -5.88 5.22 -3.05
CA THR A 89 -6.14 5.98 -4.28
C THR A 89 -7.16 5.25 -5.15
N THR A 90 -7.79 5.98 -6.07
CA THR A 90 -8.75 5.41 -7.03
C THR A 90 -8.15 5.17 -8.42
N HIS A 91 -6.93 5.66 -8.68
CA HIS A 91 -6.31 5.72 -10.02
C HIS A 91 -5.18 4.72 -10.27
N LYS A 92 -5.02 3.69 -9.42
CA LYS A 92 -4.04 2.61 -9.64
C LYS A 92 -4.75 1.36 -10.14
N THR A 93 -4.62 0.23 -9.49
CA THR A 93 -5.29 -1.01 -9.92
C THR A 93 -6.83 -0.93 -9.92
N LEU A 94 -7.43 0.02 -9.18
CA LEU A 94 -8.87 0.31 -9.27
C LEU A 94 -9.30 0.93 -10.61
N ARG A 95 -8.35 1.45 -11.41
CA ARG A 95 -8.64 1.96 -12.77
C ARG A 95 -9.58 3.16 -12.83
N GLY A 96 -9.67 3.91 -11.75
CA GLY A 96 -10.56 5.08 -11.63
C GLY A 96 -9.83 6.42 -11.85
N PRO A 97 -10.53 7.53 -11.62
CA PRO A 97 -9.95 8.86 -11.72
C PRO A 97 -8.94 9.11 -10.61
N ARG A 98 -8.05 10.09 -10.80
CA ARG A 98 -7.12 10.53 -9.76
C ARG A 98 -7.87 11.08 -8.57
N GLY A 99 -7.66 10.47 -7.40
CA GLY A 99 -8.31 10.84 -6.15
C GLY A 99 -7.97 9.86 -5.04
N GLY A 100 -8.45 10.15 -3.85
CA GLY A 100 -8.31 9.31 -2.66
C GLY A 100 -9.65 8.92 -2.07
N ILE A 101 -9.65 7.87 -1.25
CA ILE A 101 -10.74 7.44 -0.38
C ILE A 101 -10.21 7.06 0.99
N ILE A 102 -11.03 7.25 2.01
CA ILE A 102 -10.78 6.77 3.37
C ILE A 102 -11.96 5.90 3.77
N LEU A 103 -11.68 4.71 4.26
CA LEU A 103 -12.67 3.72 4.65
C LEU A 103 -12.50 3.37 6.14
N ILE A 104 -13.62 3.17 6.81
CA ILE A 104 -13.70 2.63 8.17
C ILE A 104 -14.67 1.46 8.13
N GLY A 105 -14.21 0.25 8.46
CA GLY A 105 -15.07 -0.93 8.42
C GLY A 105 -16.14 -0.91 9.52
N LYS A 106 -15.77 -0.51 10.71
CA LYS A 106 -16.65 -0.29 11.85
C LYS A 106 -16.21 0.98 12.57
N ASP A 107 -17.08 1.99 12.63
CA ASP A 107 -16.77 3.23 13.33
C ASP A 107 -16.67 3.02 14.86
N PHE A 108 -15.87 3.82 15.52
CA PHE A 108 -15.56 3.69 16.94
C PHE A 108 -15.34 5.07 17.58
N GLU A 109 -15.48 5.15 18.89
CA GLU A 109 -15.20 6.36 19.66
C GLU A 109 -13.72 6.73 19.55
N ASN A 110 -13.42 8.01 19.36
CA ASN A 110 -12.04 8.45 19.28
C ASN A 110 -11.32 8.25 20.62
N PRO A 111 -10.09 7.71 20.62
CA PRO A 111 -9.34 7.41 21.85
C PRO A 111 -8.84 8.66 22.60
N TRP A 112 -8.99 9.83 22.00
CA TRP A 112 -8.52 11.10 22.59
C TRP A 112 -9.61 11.84 23.37
N GLY A 113 -10.80 11.27 23.52
CA GLY A 113 -11.90 11.85 24.27
C GLY A 113 -12.42 13.16 23.69
N LYS A 114 -12.17 13.46 22.40
CA LYS A 114 -12.69 14.67 21.75
C LYS A 114 -14.20 14.63 21.68
N LYS A 115 -14.86 15.71 22.13
CA LYS A 115 -16.32 15.80 22.26
C LYS A 115 -16.92 16.81 21.29
N THR A 116 -18.20 16.65 21.04
CA THR A 116 -19.06 17.65 20.41
C THR A 116 -19.33 18.81 21.39
N PRO A 117 -19.85 19.97 20.93
CA PRO A 117 -20.28 21.03 21.83
C PRO A 117 -21.33 20.61 22.87
N LYS A 118 -22.09 19.55 22.60
CA LYS A 118 -23.08 18.95 23.50
C LYS A 118 -22.48 17.92 24.48
N GLY A 119 -21.15 17.78 24.55
CA GLY A 119 -20.45 16.87 25.47
C GLY A 119 -20.39 15.40 25.05
N VAL A 120 -20.94 15.03 23.90
CA VAL A 120 -20.91 13.65 23.36
C VAL A 120 -19.55 13.36 22.75
N VAL A 121 -18.94 12.19 23.04
CA VAL A 121 -17.67 11.76 22.43
C VAL A 121 -17.88 11.57 20.93
N LYS A 122 -17.00 12.19 20.13
CA LYS A 122 -17.03 12.03 18.67
C LYS A 122 -16.52 10.67 18.26
N THR A 123 -17.10 10.10 17.21
CA THR A 123 -16.54 8.92 16.58
C THR A 123 -15.30 9.27 15.73
N MET A 124 -14.51 8.26 15.37
CA MET A 124 -13.35 8.43 14.51
C MET A 124 -13.79 8.93 13.12
N GLY A 125 -14.88 8.42 12.58
CA GLY A 125 -15.46 8.89 11.31
C GLY A 125 -15.80 10.38 11.33
N GLN A 126 -16.39 10.86 12.43
CA GLN A 126 -16.68 12.30 12.60
C GLN A 126 -15.39 13.15 12.65
N LEU A 127 -14.33 12.66 13.29
CA LEU A 127 -13.04 13.37 13.31
C LEU A 127 -12.39 13.40 11.92
N ILE A 128 -12.39 12.28 11.20
CA ILE A 128 -11.82 12.19 9.84
C ILE A 128 -12.64 13.09 8.90
N ASN A 129 -13.95 13.05 8.94
CA ASN A 129 -14.78 13.93 8.10
C ASN A 129 -14.45 15.40 8.35
N SER A 130 -14.30 15.81 9.62
CA SER A 130 -13.92 17.20 9.94
C SER A 130 -12.49 17.54 9.49
N ALA A 131 -11.57 16.57 9.50
CA ALA A 131 -10.21 16.76 9.03
C ALA A 131 -10.15 16.86 7.51
N VAL A 132 -10.97 16.09 6.80
CA VAL A 132 -11.09 16.18 5.34
C VAL A 132 -11.78 17.51 4.94
N PHE A 133 -12.96 17.78 5.48
CA PHE A 133 -13.68 19.01 5.20
C PHE A 133 -14.30 19.58 6.51
N PRO A 134 -14.02 20.82 6.84
CA PRO A 134 -13.26 21.84 6.09
C PRO A 134 -11.75 21.84 6.39
N GLY A 135 -11.21 20.81 7.07
CA GLY A 135 -9.83 20.85 7.58
C GLY A 135 -8.75 20.95 6.49
N MET A 136 -8.89 20.17 5.41
CA MET A 136 -7.90 20.09 4.32
C MET A 136 -8.47 20.42 2.95
N GLN A 137 -9.75 20.13 2.72
CA GLN A 137 -10.43 20.27 1.44
C GLN A 137 -11.39 21.46 1.44
N GLY A 138 -11.75 21.95 0.23
CA GLY A 138 -12.75 22.96 -0.01
C GLY A 138 -13.88 22.42 -0.91
N GLY A 139 -14.28 23.21 -1.90
CA GLY A 139 -15.29 22.81 -2.89
C GLY A 139 -14.91 21.51 -3.60
N PRO A 140 -15.81 20.53 -3.69
CA PRO A 140 -15.50 19.22 -4.26
C PRO A 140 -15.39 19.27 -5.78
N LEU A 141 -14.52 18.43 -6.34
CA LEU A 141 -14.43 18.20 -7.78
C LEU A 141 -15.50 17.17 -8.19
N GLU A 142 -16.72 17.63 -8.47
CA GLU A 142 -17.87 16.76 -8.70
C GLU A 142 -17.70 15.82 -9.89
N HIS A 143 -17.01 16.26 -10.96
CA HIS A 143 -16.66 15.40 -12.09
C HIS A 143 -15.76 14.21 -11.68
N VAL A 144 -14.83 14.41 -10.71
CA VAL A 144 -14.03 13.32 -10.14
C VAL A 144 -14.89 12.38 -9.30
N ILE A 145 -15.85 12.92 -8.54
CA ILE A 145 -16.77 12.11 -7.74
C ILE A 145 -17.65 11.26 -8.64
N ALA A 146 -18.21 11.83 -9.71
CA ALA A 146 -18.98 11.09 -10.71
C ALA A 146 -18.14 10.00 -11.39
N ALA A 147 -16.88 10.31 -11.77
CA ALA A 147 -15.97 9.33 -12.35
C ALA A 147 -15.60 8.20 -11.37
N LYS A 148 -15.48 8.49 -10.07
CA LYS A 148 -15.32 7.45 -9.04
C LYS A 148 -16.53 6.52 -8.99
N ALA A 149 -17.75 7.06 -9.08
CA ALA A 149 -18.96 6.24 -9.06
C ALA A 149 -18.99 5.26 -10.25
N VAL A 150 -18.62 5.72 -11.45
CA VAL A 150 -18.48 4.86 -12.64
C VAL A 150 -17.43 3.77 -12.41
N ALA A 151 -16.23 4.16 -11.96
CA ALA A 151 -15.14 3.21 -11.72
C ALA A 151 -15.50 2.15 -10.66
N PHE A 152 -16.24 2.52 -9.61
CA PHE A 152 -16.70 1.57 -8.60
C PHE A 152 -17.81 0.65 -9.16
N GLY A 153 -18.68 1.16 -10.03
CA GLY A 153 -19.65 0.36 -10.76
C GLY A 153 -18.96 -0.70 -11.63
N GLU A 154 -17.92 -0.30 -12.38
CA GLU A 154 -17.11 -1.23 -13.16
C GLU A 154 -16.40 -2.26 -12.28
N ALA A 155 -15.86 -1.84 -11.12
CA ALA A 155 -15.16 -2.74 -10.19
C ALA A 155 -16.08 -3.79 -9.54
N LEU A 156 -17.38 -3.58 -9.54
CA LEU A 156 -18.39 -4.55 -9.09
C LEU A 156 -18.77 -5.57 -10.17
N ALA A 157 -18.45 -5.31 -11.44
CA ALA A 157 -18.80 -6.19 -12.54
C ALA A 157 -17.90 -7.45 -12.57
N PRO A 158 -18.44 -8.62 -12.99
CA PRO A 158 -17.65 -9.86 -13.09
C PRO A 158 -16.43 -9.76 -13.99
N GLU A 159 -16.49 -8.96 -15.04
CA GLU A 159 -15.42 -8.73 -16.00
C GLU A 159 -14.21 -8.06 -15.34
N PHE A 160 -14.42 -7.24 -14.32
CA PHE A 160 -13.33 -6.63 -13.56
C PHE A 160 -12.51 -7.68 -12.80
N LYS A 161 -13.16 -8.70 -12.25
CA LYS A 161 -12.47 -9.82 -11.62
C LYS A 161 -11.59 -10.57 -12.62
N THR A 162 -12.13 -10.93 -13.78
CA THR A 162 -11.39 -11.59 -14.86
C THR A 162 -10.18 -10.76 -15.30
N TYR A 163 -10.37 -9.44 -15.43
CA TYR A 163 -9.28 -8.52 -15.74
C TYR A 163 -8.18 -8.55 -14.66
N GLN A 164 -8.53 -8.48 -13.38
CA GLN A 164 -7.57 -8.48 -12.28
C GLN A 164 -6.85 -9.83 -12.13
N GLU A 165 -7.52 -10.95 -12.41
CA GLU A 165 -6.90 -12.27 -12.49
C GLU A 165 -5.81 -12.31 -13.58
N GLN A 166 -6.09 -11.72 -14.74
CA GLN A 166 -5.11 -11.63 -15.81
C GLN A 166 -3.93 -10.72 -15.44
N VAL A 167 -4.18 -9.59 -14.76
CA VAL A 167 -3.12 -8.70 -14.25
C VAL A 167 -2.18 -9.47 -13.33
N LYS A 168 -2.72 -10.20 -12.36
CA LYS A 168 -1.94 -11.00 -11.40
C LYS A 168 -1.14 -12.09 -12.11
N LYS A 169 -1.75 -12.79 -13.07
CA LYS A 169 -1.08 -13.82 -13.88
C LYS A 169 0.07 -13.25 -14.70
N ASN A 170 -0.15 -12.11 -15.35
CA ASN A 170 0.89 -11.44 -16.13
C ASN A 170 2.10 -11.05 -15.26
N ALA A 171 1.86 -10.49 -14.07
CA ALA A 171 2.92 -10.13 -13.14
C ALA A 171 3.74 -11.34 -12.69
N ALA A 172 3.08 -12.47 -12.38
CA ALA A 172 3.76 -13.71 -12.01
C ALA A 172 4.65 -14.24 -13.13
N VAL A 173 4.12 -14.33 -14.35
CA VAL A 173 4.89 -14.79 -15.54
C VAL A 173 6.07 -13.88 -15.84
N MET A 174 5.89 -12.56 -15.71
CA MET A 174 7.00 -11.61 -15.88
C MET A 174 8.09 -11.84 -14.81
N ALA A 175 7.71 -12.00 -13.54
CA ALA A 175 8.67 -12.26 -12.46
C ALA A 175 9.45 -13.56 -12.70
N GLU A 176 8.78 -14.63 -13.08
CA GLU A 176 9.40 -15.91 -13.44
C GLU A 176 10.37 -15.78 -14.63
N SER A 177 9.96 -15.04 -15.66
CA SER A 177 10.80 -14.78 -16.83
C SER A 177 12.07 -13.99 -16.47
N PHE A 178 11.97 -12.98 -15.61
CA PHE A 178 13.15 -12.27 -15.13
C PHE A 178 14.08 -13.19 -14.34
N MET A 179 13.55 -13.99 -13.41
CA MET A 179 14.34 -14.93 -12.62
C MET A 179 15.01 -15.99 -13.48
N SER A 180 14.34 -16.53 -14.50
CA SER A 180 14.92 -17.51 -15.45
C SER A 180 16.08 -16.93 -16.26
N LYS A 181 16.11 -15.59 -16.42
CA LYS A 181 17.18 -14.85 -17.08
C LYS A 181 18.29 -14.39 -16.12
N GLY A 182 18.24 -14.80 -14.85
CA GLY A 182 19.24 -14.51 -13.84
C GLY A 182 19.10 -13.12 -13.20
N TYR A 183 17.93 -12.48 -13.28
CA TYR A 183 17.62 -11.29 -12.48
C TYR A 183 17.07 -11.69 -11.10
N LYS A 184 17.40 -10.92 -10.10
CA LYS A 184 16.87 -11.10 -8.74
C LYS A 184 15.56 -10.33 -8.61
N ILE A 185 14.46 -11.03 -8.31
CA ILE A 185 13.21 -10.42 -7.88
C ILE A 185 13.19 -10.42 -6.36
N ILE A 186 12.98 -9.24 -5.76
CA ILE A 186 12.87 -9.13 -4.30
C ILE A 186 11.72 -10.02 -3.81
N SER A 187 11.98 -10.77 -2.74
CA SER A 187 11.10 -11.80 -2.17
C SER A 187 10.81 -13.01 -3.09
N ASP A 188 11.60 -13.19 -4.16
CA ASP A 188 11.54 -14.34 -5.07
C ASP A 188 10.18 -14.52 -5.75
N GLY A 189 9.59 -13.42 -6.20
CA GLY A 189 8.35 -13.43 -6.96
C GLY A 189 7.34 -12.35 -6.53
N THR A 190 6.07 -12.54 -6.92
CA THR A 190 4.99 -11.61 -6.63
C THR A 190 3.67 -12.32 -6.36
N ASP A 191 2.87 -11.75 -5.44
CA ASP A 191 1.50 -12.16 -5.16
C ASP A 191 0.47 -11.17 -5.73
N ASN A 192 0.95 -10.04 -6.28
CA ASN A 192 0.09 -8.94 -6.75
C ASN A 192 0.40 -8.51 -8.20
N HIS A 193 0.22 -7.24 -8.54
CA HIS A 193 0.38 -6.64 -9.86
C HIS A 193 1.79 -6.11 -10.16
N SER A 194 2.69 -6.13 -9.18
CA SER A 194 4.01 -5.50 -9.27
C SER A 194 5.12 -6.45 -8.88
N MET A 195 6.34 -6.13 -9.29
CA MET A 195 7.56 -6.77 -8.84
C MET A 195 8.65 -5.73 -8.67
N LEU A 196 9.62 -6.00 -7.83
CA LEU A 196 10.81 -5.19 -7.65
C LEU A 196 12.04 -5.98 -8.07
N VAL A 197 12.74 -5.48 -9.09
CA VAL A 197 13.93 -6.12 -9.65
C VAL A 197 15.16 -5.51 -9.01
N ASP A 198 16.03 -6.36 -8.44
CA ASP A 198 17.36 -5.97 -7.96
C ASP A 198 18.37 -6.22 -9.09
N LEU A 199 19.00 -5.16 -9.57
CA LEU A 199 19.94 -5.23 -10.69
C LEU A 199 21.35 -5.62 -10.27
N ARG A 200 21.69 -5.44 -8.99
CA ARG A 200 23.05 -5.65 -8.45
C ARG A 200 23.64 -7.04 -8.72
N PRO A 201 22.89 -8.14 -8.54
CA PRO A 201 23.42 -9.47 -8.83
C PRO A 201 23.71 -9.72 -10.31
N LYS A 202 23.01 -9.00 -11.20
CA LYS A 202 23.20 -9.14 -12.66
C LYS A 202 24.38 -8.31 -13.17
N ASN A 203 24.46 -7.07 -12.71
CA ASN A 203 25.55 -6.14 -13.03
C ASN A 203 25.65 -5.07 -11.94
N ALA A 204 26.74 -5.08 -11.18
CA ALA A 204 26.95 -4.16 -10.08
C ALA A 204 27.06 -2.68 -10.49
N GLU A 205 27.44 -2.41 -11.74
CA GLU A 205 27.53 -1.05 -12.28
C GLU A 205 26.19 -0.51 -12.78
N LEU A 206 25.22 -1.39 -13.05
CA LEU A 206 23.91 -0.99 -13.52
C LEU A 206 23.11 -0.36 -12.38
N THR A 207 22.61 0.86 -12.62
CA THR A 207 21.72 1.56 -11.68
C THR A 207 20.29 1.52 -12.18
N GLY A 208 19.33 1.66 -11.26
CA GLY A 208 17.92 1.81 -11.63
C GLY A 208 17.70 3.00 -12.57
N LYS A 209 18.47 4.09 -12.42
CA LYS A 209 18.42 5.24 -13.32
C LYS A 209 18.81 4.87 -14.76
N ILE A 210 19.94 4.18 -14.94
CA ILE A 210 20.41 3.75 -16.27
C ILE A 210 19.39 2.78 -16.89
N ALA A 211 18.87 1.85 -16.10
CA ALA A 211 17.88 0.89 -16.58
C ALA A 211 16.57 1.58 -16.98
N GLU A 212 16.08 2.53 -16.17
CA GLU A 212 14.87 3.31 -16.48
C GLU A 212 15.05 4.11 -17.79
N GLU A 213 16.18 4.81 -17.96
CA GLU A 213 16.46 5.59 -19.17
C GLU A 213 16.52 4.70 -20.43
N ALA A 214 17.17 3.54 -20.34
CA ALA A 214 17.24 2.60 -21.44
C ALA A 214 15.87 1.99 -21.80
N LEU A 215 15.05 1.66 -20.79
CA LEU A 215 13.71 1.11 -21.01
C LEU A 215 12.76 2.16 -21.59
N VAL A 216 12.84 3.41 -21.13
CA VAL A 216 12.05 4.53 -21.69
C VAL A 216 12.42 4.76 -23.15
N ALA A 217 13.69 4.66 -23.54
CA ALA A 217 14.12 4.76 -24.93
C ALA A 217 13.57 3.60 -25.81
N ALA A 218 13.14 2.51 -25.20
CA ALA A 218 12.47 1.37 -25.86
C ALA A 218 10.94 1.40 -25.67
N ASP A 219 10.35 2.54 -25.30
CA ASP A 219 8.92 2.72 -25.00
C ASP A 219 8.37 1.83 -23.87
N ILE A 220 9.24 1.43 -22.93
CA ILE A 220 8.87 0.66 -21.75
C ILE A 220 8.95 1.56 -20.51
N THR A 221 7.79 1.98 -20.01
CA THR A 221 7.71 2.80 -18.81
C THR A 221 7.92 1.94 -17.55
N THR A 222 8.91 2.31 -16.76
CA THR A 222 9.20 1.69 -15.46
C THR A 222 9.41 2.76 -14.40
N ASN A 223 9.61 2.33 -13.17
CA ASN A 223 9.84 3.21 -12.04
C ASN A 223 11.14 2.77 -11.35
N LYS A 224 12.12 3.67 -11.22
CA LYS A 224 13.28 3.37 -10.39
C LYS A 224 12.90 3.50 -8.91
N ASN A 225 13.15 2.45 -8.15
CA ASN A 225 12.87 2.37 -6.73
C ASN A 225 14.12 1.91 -5.97
N LEU A 226 14.27 2.36 -4.73
CA LEU A 226 15.22 1.74 -3.81
C LEU A 226 14.82 0.28 -3.59
N VAL A 227 15.77 -0.63 -3.75
CA VAL A 227 15.61 -2.01 -3.30
C VAL A 227 15.85 -2.08 -1.78
N PRO A 228 15.34 -3.10 -1.08
CA PRO A 228 15.63 -3.27 0.34
C PRO A 228 17.12 -3.25 0.61
N PHE A 229 17.52 -2.49 1.64
CA PHE A 229 18.92 -2.33 2.05
C PHE A 229 19.84 -1.75 0.96
N ASP A 230 19.28 -0.96 0.07
CA ASP A 230 20.04 -0.24 -0.96
C ASP A 230 21.00 0.76 -0.31
N THR A 231 22.23 0.78 -0.76
CA THR A 231 23.27 1.73 -0.31
C THR A 231 23.43 2.91 -1.24
N ARG A 232 22.76 2.88 -2.40
CA ARG A 232 22.79 3.98 -3.37
C ARG A 232 21.77 5.06 -3.00
N SER A 233 21.98 6.25 -3.55
CA SER A 233 21.00 7.32 -3.38
C SER A 233 19.67 7.01 -4.08
N ALA A 234 18.58 7.61 -3.59
CA ALA A 234 17.25 7.47 -4.22
C ALA A 234 17.18 8.01 -5.66
N PHE A 235 18.18 8.81 -6.09
CA PHE A 235 18.27 9.31 -7.46
C PHE A 235 18.89 8.30 -8.44
N GLN A 236 19.62 7.32 -7.93
CA GLN A 236 20.30 6.29 -8.74
C GLN A 236 19.60 4.93 -8.62
N THR A 237 19.36 4.48 -7.39
CA THR A 237 18.82 3.15 -7.03
C THR A 237 19.66 1.96 -7.53
N SER A 238 19.24 0.76 -7.19
CA SER A 238 19.95 -0.47 -7.58
C SER A 238 19.05 -1.49 -8.28
#